data_1acf82f5bc91957fddae5a01ea7c3ea0
#
_entry.id   1acf82f5bc91957fddae5a01ea7c3ea0
#
_cell.length_a   1.000
_cell.length_b   1.000
_cell.length_c   1.000
_cell.angle_alpha   90.00
_cell.angle_beta   90.00
_cell.angle_gamma   90.00
#
_symmetry.space_group_name_H-M   'P 1'
#
loop_
_entity.id
_entity.type
_entity.pdbx_description
1 polymer ?
#
loop_
_entity_poly.entity_id
_entity_poly.type
_entity_poly.pdbx_seq_one_letter_code
_entity_poly.pdbx_strand_id
1 'polypeptide(L)'
;MAPDPGVEAPPDISVRGLTKRYGDVVAVAGVDLDIPAGEFFTMLGPSGSGKTTTLRMIAGFEMPDEGTISLAGEDVSRLPPYDRPVNTVFQDYALFPHMTVQQNVEYGLMVKKVKKGDRRERAADALAMVRLAGFGDRKPAQLSGGQRQRVALARAIVNRPKVLLLDEPLGALDLKLRQEMQIELKAIQREVGLTFVYVTHDQEEALTMSDRLAVFNQGKIEQIGPPAEVYEHPQSEFIAGFVGVSNVIERDGRRYTVRPEKLDLLGDGQEPESGSHVEAGVVRDVQYVGPITRYHVTLDRGGELQVLAQNLEEGSSEVLEAKGRRVRVVWRPEQESVISESEGGTE
;
A
#
# COMPACT_ATOMS: atom_id res chain seq x y z
N MET A 1 14.78 0.01 36.50
CA MET A 1 14.16 -1.31 36.46
C MET A 1 14.12 -1.70 34.98
N ALA A 2 14.92 -2.63 34.56
CA ALA A 2 14.86 -3.12 33.17
C ALA A 2 13.51 -3.81 32.95
N PRO A 3 12.85 -3.66 31.79
CA PRO A 3 11.61 -4.36 31.50
C PRO A 3 11.85 -5.88 31.49
N ASP A 4 10.83 -6.60 31.96
CA ASP A 4 10.80 -8.05 31.98
C ASP A 4 10.94 -8.58 30.55
N PRO A 5 11.87 -9.52 30.26
CA PRO A 5 12.14 -9.96 28.88
C PRO A 5 11.01 -10.78 28.22
N GLY A 6 9.83 -10.87 28.82
CA GLY A 6 8.67 -11.60 28.32
C GLY A 6 7.45 -10.75 27.97
N VAL A 7 7.48 -9.44 28.18
CA VAL A 7 6.35 -8.55 27.84
C VAL A 7 6.71 -7.80 26.55
N GLU A 8 6.16 -8.23 25.42
CA GLU A 8 6.22 -7.44 24.20
C GLU A 8 5.65 -6.03 24.46
N ALA A 9 6.39 -5.02 24.02
CA ALA A 9 5.90 -3.64 24.12
C ALA A 9 4.54 -3.52 23.40
N PRO A 10 3.59 -2.75 23.96
CA PRO A 10 2.30 -2.59 23.31
C PRO A 10 2.51 -1.99 21.89
N PRO A 11 1.68 -2.36 20.91
CA PRO A 11 1.76 -1.79 19.57
C PRO A 11 1.52 -0.28 19.64
N ASP A 12 2.13 0.46 18.69
CA ASP A 12 1.91 1.90 18.58
C ASP A 12 0.45 2.24 18.23
N ILE A 13 -0.22 1.35 17.49
CA ILE A 13 -1.66 1.46 17.22
C ILE A 13 -2.32 0.11 17.51
N SER A 14 -3.40 0.15 18.29
CA SER A 14 -4.31 -0.99 18.47
C SER A 14 -5.74 -0.54 18.25
N VAL A 15 -6.44 -1.23 17.36
CA VAL A 15 -7.83 -0.98 17.00
C VAL A 15 -8.63 -2.24 17.28
N ARG A 16 -9.80 -2.11 17.93
CA ARG A 16 -10.66 -3.25 18.28
C ARG A 16 -12.12 -2.96 17.94
N GLY A 17 -12.71 -3.81 17.11
CA GLY A 17 -14.12 -3.77 16.73
C GLY A 17 -14.55 -2.44 16.10
N LEU A 18 -13.62 -1.74 15.43
CA LEU A 18 -13.84 -0.37 14.96
C LEU A 18 -14.95 -0.32 13.91
N THR A 19 -16.01 0.45 14.20
CA THR A 19 -17.17 0.57 13.33
C THR A 19 -17.52 2.04 13.10
N LYS A 20 -17.84 2.37 11.84
CA LYS A 20 -18.32 3.69 11.44
C LYS A 20 -19.47 3.61 10.44
N ARG A 21 -20.53 4.35 10.70
CA ARG A 21 -21.72 4.43 9.85
C ARG A 21 -21.96 5.88 9.42
N TYR A 22 -22.41 6.06 8.21
CA TYR A 22 -22.90 7.33 7.69
C TYR A 22 -24.31 7.11 7.15
N GLY A 23 -25.33 7.44 7.96
CA GLY A 23 -26.70 7.04 7.68
C GLY A 23 -26.82 5.51 7.59
N ASP A 24 -27.31 5.00 6.48
CA ASP A 24 -27.48 3.56 6.25
C ASP A 24 -26.18 2.87 5.74
N VAL A 25 -25.13 3.64 5.42
CA VAL A 25 -23.89 3.09 4.88
C VAL A 25 -22.92 2.74 6.00
N VAL A 26 -22.51 1.49 6.06
CA VAL A 26 -21.42 1.03 6.96
C VAL A 26 -20.09 1.23 6.27
N ALA A 27 -19.37 2.29 6.63
CA ALA A 27 -18.08 2.63 6.02
C ALA A 27 -16.92 1.82 6.58
N VAL A 28 -17.00 1.43 7.87
CA VAL A 28 -16.04 0.54 8.55
C VAL A 28 -16.86 -0.42 9.41
N ALA A 29 -16.59 -1.71 9.32
CA ALA A 29 -17.43 -2.78 9.84
C ALA A 29 -16.66 -3.74 10.75
N GLY A 30 -16.39 -3.33 12.02
CA GLY A 30 -15.78 -4.18 13.03
C GLY A 30 -14.30 -4.49 12.76
N VAL A 31 -13.50 -3.49 12.40
CA VAL A 31 -12.07 -3.67 12.07
C VAL A 31 -11.25 -3.86 13.34
N ASP A 32 -10.42 -4.92 13.34
CA ASP A 32 -9.35 -5.19 14.31
C ASP A 32 -7.99 -5.04 13.63
N LEU A 33 -7.06 -4.33 14.29
CA LEU A 33 -5.75 -4.04 13.72
C LEU A 33 -4.73 -3.71 14.79
N ASP A 34 -3.55 -4.34 14.72
CA ASP A 34 -2.37 -3.98 15.52
C ASP A 34 -1.21 -3.59 14.59
N ILE A 35 -0.61 -2.42 14.88
CA ILE A 35 0.56 -1.92 14.16
C ILE A 35 1.69 -1.73 15.19
N PRO A 36 2.74 -2.56 15.13
CA PRO A 36 3.93 -2.45 15.96
C PRO A 36 4.66 -1.11 15.80
N ALA A 37 5.47 -0.77 16.80
CA ALA A 37 6.30 0.42 16.77
C ALA A 37 7.36 0.35 15.66
N GLY A 38 7.54 1.46 14.92
CA GLY A 38 8.55 1.59 13.86
C GLY A 38 8.19 0.90 12.54
N GLU A 39 6.96 0.38 12.39
CA GLU A 39 6.50 -0.27 11.17
C GLU A 39 6.07 0.75 10.10
N PHE A 40 6.34 0.44 8.84
CA PHE A 40 5.69 1.08 7.69
C PHE A 40 4.48 0.23 7.29
N PHE A 41 3.32 0.60 7.79
CA PHE A 41 2.08 -0.13 7.57
C PHE A 41 1.22 0.54 6.49
N THR A 42 0.71 -0.25 5.53
CA THR A 42 -0.14 0.28 4.46
C THR A 42 -1.56 -0.25 4.52
N MET A 43 -2.53 0.64 4.40
CA MET A 43 -3.93 0.34 4.14
C MET A 43 -4.18 0.44 2.64
N LEU A 44 -4.34 -0.69 1.97
CA LEU A 44 -4.55 -0.82 0.52
C LEU A 44 -6.01 -1.21 0.25
N GLY A 45 -6.60 -0.75 -0.84
CA GLY A 45 -7.96 -1.15 -1.24
C GLY A 45 -8.60 -0.20 -2.24
N PRO A 46 -9.73 -0.54 -2.85
CA PRO A 46 -10.44 0.33 -3.78
C PRO A 46 -10.99 1.58 -3.08
N SER A 47 -11.41 2.57 -3.88
CA SER A 47 -12.09 3.76 -3.36
C SER A 47 -13.37 3.35 -2.62
N GLY A 48 -13.62 3.98 -1.48
CA GLY A 48 -14.81 3.68 -0.66
C GLY A 48 -14.69 2.41 0.21
N SER A 49 -13.54 1.73 0.27
CA SER A 49 -13.38 0.52 1.10
C SER A 49 -13.19 0.77 2.61
N GLY A 50 -13.18 2.02 3.07
CA GLY A 50 -13.10 2.37 4.49
C GLY A 50 -11.72 2.82 4.98
N LYS A 51 -10.64 2.79 4.17
CA LYS A 51 -9.27 3.15 4.55
C LYS A 51 -9.14 4.58 5.14
N THR A 52 -9.53 5.58 4.36
CA THR A 52 -9.46 6.99 4.79
C THR A 52 -10.34 7.25 6.01
N THR A 53 -11.50 6.58 6.12
CA THR A 53 -12.36 6.68 7.31
C THR A 53 -11.65 6.09 8.53
N THR A 54 -11.02 4.93 8.40
CA THR A 54 -10.22 4.31 9.46
C THR A 54 -9.05 5.22 9.86
N LEU A 55 -8.31 5.76 8.88
CA LEU A 55 -7.22 6.70 9.15
C LEU A 55 -7.72 7.95 9.91
N ARG A 56 -8.85 8.53 9.50
CA ARG A 56 -9.46 9.70 10.14
C ARG A 56 -9.92 9.42 11.55
N MET A 57 -10.41 8.21 11.83
CA MET A 57 -10.75 7.77 13.19
C MET A 57 -9.50 7.64 14.06
N ILE A 58 -8.39 7.08 13.54
CA ILE A 58 -7.11 7.02 14.24
C ILE A 58 -6.56 8.43 14.50
N ALA A 59 -6.71 9.35 13.53
CA ALA A 59 -6.30 10.74 13.66
C ALA A 59 -7.19 11.56 14.62
N GLY A 60 -8.41 11.11 14.92
CA GLY A 60 -9.39 11.81 15.75
C GLY A 60 -10.23 12.86 15.01
N PHE A 61 -10.17 12.90 13.67
CA PHE A 61 -11.03 13.75 12.85
C PHE A 61 -12.45 13.19 12.73
N GLU A 62 -12.60 11.88 12.92
CA GLU A 62 -13.87 11.18 12.97
C GLU A 62 -13.94 10.39 14.28
N MET A 63 -15.12 10.34 14.90
CA MET A 63 -15.35 9.50 16.07
C MET A 63 -15.91 8.14 15.63
N PRO A 64 -15.43 7.04 16.18
CA PRO A 64 -16.04 5.74 15.93
C PRO A 64 -17.44 5.67 16.56
N ASP A 65 -18.33 4.91 15.93
CA ASP A 65 -19.64 4.63 16.50
C ASP A 65 -19.56 3.46 17.51
N GLU A 66 -18.67 2.47 17.19
CA GLU A 66 -18.37 1.33 18.07
C GLU A 66 -16.87 1.02 18.01
N GLY A 67 -16.39 0.33 19.03
CA GLY A 67 -14.99 -0.10 19.13
C GLY A 67 -14.08 0.89 19.83
N THR A 68 -12.79 0.55 19.89
CA THR A 68 -11.77 1.34 20.59
C THR A 68 -10.51 1.52 19.75
N ILE A 69 -9.81 2.64 19.99
CA ILE A 69 -8.52 2.96 19.39
C ILE A 69 -7.55 3.29 20.53
N SER A 70 -6.45 2.55 20.59
CA SER A 70 -5.35 2.85 21.51
C SER A 70 -4.09 3.25 20.75
N LEU A 71 -3.38 4.26 21.25
CA LEU A 71 -2.09 4.73 20.73
C LEU A 71 -1.03 4.54 21.82
N ALA A 72 -0.02 3.70 21.53
CA ALA A 72 1.02 3.33 22.49
C ALA A 72 0.47 2.87 23.86
N GLY A 73 -0.62 2.10 23.84
CA GLY A 73 -1.28 1.54 25.01
C GLY A 73 -2.30 2.47 25.70
N GLU A 74 -2.46 3.72 25.26
CA GLU A 74 -3.43 4.68 25.83
C GLU A 74 -4.70 4.73 24.95
N ASP A 75 -5.88 4.61 25.53
CA ASP A 75 -7.15 4.76 24.83
C ASP A 75 -7.35 6.22 24.40
N VAL A 76 -7.45 6.43 23.08
CA VAL A 76 -7.65 7.75 22.46
C VAL A 76 -8.99 7.85 21.74
N SER A 77 -9.87 6.87 21.86
CA SER A 77 -11.10 6.76 21.07
C SER A 77 -11.94 8.04 21.07
N ARG A 78 -11.94 8.77 22.21
CA ARG A 78 -12.71 10.01 22.39
C ARG A 78 -11.88 11.27 22.45
N LEU A 79 -10.54 11.18 22.29
CA LEU A 79 -9.68 12.35 22.31
C LEU A 79 -9.76 13.11 20.98
N PRO A 80 -9.76 14.45 21.02
CA PRO A 80 -9.70 15.26 19.80
C PRO A 80 -8.32 15.15 19.13
N PRO A 81 -8.19 15.52 17.83
CA PRO A 81 -6.95 15.34 17.06
C PRO A 81 -5.69 15.97 17.70
N TYR A 82 -5.84 17.13 18.34
CA TYR A 82 -4.71 17.87 18.91
C TYR A 82 -4.17 17.27 20.23
N ASP A 83 -4.91 16.36 20.86
CA ASP A 83 -4.48 15.66 22.09
C ASP A 83 -3.93 14.25 21.79
N ARG A 84 -3.94 13.82 20.52
CA ARG A 84 -3.39 12.52 20.12
C ARG A 84 -1.91 12.63 19.75
N PRO A 85 -1.07 11.63 20.09
CA PRO A 85 0.36 11.62 19.76
C PRO A 85 0.64 11.26 18.30
N VAL A 86 -0.20 11.72 17.37
CA VAL A 86 -0.10 11.47 15.92
C VAL A 86 -0.05 12.78 15.15
N ASN A 87 0.52 12.74 13.95
CA ASN A 87 0.39 13.81 12.96
C ASN A 87 -0.09 13.25 11.63
N THR A 88 -0.81 14.06 10.86
CA THR A 88 -1.37 13.66 9.55
C THR A 88 -0.79 14.51 8.43
N VAL A 89 -0.38 13.85 7.34
CA VAL A 89 -0.11 14.47 6.05
C VAL A 89 -1.28 14.17 5.12
N PHE A 90 -1.96 15.21 4.67
CA PHE A 90 -3.12 15.11 3.78
C PHE A 90 -2.69 15.05 2.31
N GLN A 91 -3.55 14.56 1.45
CA GLN A 91 -3.34 14.43 0.01
C GLN A 91 -2.98 15.76 -0.69
N ASP A 92 -3.56 16.88 -0.25
CA ASP A 92 -3.30 18.23 -0.77
C ASP A 92 -2.13 18.95 -0.06
N TYR A 93 -1.43 18.23 0.86
CA TYR A 93 -0.34 18.71 1.70
C TYR A 93 -0.73 19.80 2.71
N ALA A 94 -1.84 20.50 2.53
CA ALA A 94 -2.39 21.55 3.39
C ALA A 94 -1.33 22.57 3.90
N LEU A 95 -0.42 23.00 3.02
CA LEU A 95 0.59 24.02 3.37
C LEU A 95 -0.06 25.39 3.46
N PHE A 96 0.38 26.20 4.44
CA PHE A 96 -0.06 27.58 4.57
C PHE A 96 0.59 28.44 3.47
N PRO A 97 -0.18 28.93 2.46
CA PRO A 97 0.40 29.56 1.29
C PRO A 97 1.02 30.94 1.56
N HIS A 98 0.60 31.61 2.64
CA HIS A 98 1.11 32.92 3.08
C HIS A 98 2.39 32.83 3.90
N MET A 99 2.72 31.63 4.43
CA MET A 99 3.91 31.36 5.24
C MET A 99 5.08 30.88 4.37
N THR A 100 6.31 31.12 4.81
CA THR A 100 7.49 30.52 4.23
C THR A 100 7.56 29.02 4.56
N VAL A 101 8.46 28.27 3.92
CA VAL A 101 8.76 26.87 4.23
C VAL A 101 9.15 26.69 5.69
N GLN A 102 10.09 27.51 6.17
CA GLN A 102 10.52 27.52 7.57
C GLN A 102 9.34 27.73 8.52
N GLN A 103 8.50 28.74 8.24
CA GLN A 103 7.33 29.06 9.06
C GLN A 103 6.28 27.94 9.05
N ASN A 104 6.07 27.28 7.91
CA ASN A 104 5.19 26.10 7.82
C ASN A 104 5.65 24.99 8.75
N VAL A 105 6.94 24.68 8.75
CA VAL A 105 7.51 23.62 9.61
C VAL A 105 7.49 24.04 11.09
N GLU A 106 7.82 25.30 11.40
CA GLU A 106 7.80 25.82 12.77
C GLU A 106 6.40 25.91 13.39
N TYR A 107 5.33 25.90 12.60
CA TYR A 107 3.99 26.25 13.06
C TYR A 107 3.52 25.41 14.25
N GLY A 108 3.64 24.09 14.19
CA GLY A 108 3.26 23.19 15.29
C GLY A 108 4.04 23.46 16.57
N LEU A 109 5.34 23.72 16.45
CA LEU A 109 6.19 24.09 17.58
C LEU A 109 5.81 25.46 18.17
N MET A 110 5.39 26.39 17.33
CA MET A 110 4.88 27.70 17.75
C MET A 110 3.60 27.56 18.59
N VAL A 111 2.66 26.74 18.15
CA VAL A 111 1.43 26.44 18.89
C VAL A 111 1.75 25.81 20.25
N LYS A 112 2.74 24.93 20.31
CA LYS A 112 3.26 24.32 21.54
C LYS A 112 4.13 25.28 22.41
N LYS A 113 4.20 26.55 22.03
CA LYS A 113 4.97 27.61 22.76
C LYS A 113 6.46 27.33 22.91
N VAL A 114 7.06 26.55 21.99
CA VAL A 114 8.51 26.32 21.93
C VAL A 114 9.23 27.67 21.67
N LYS A 115 10.34 27.92 22.33
CA LYS A 115 11.13 29.17 22.18
C LYS A 115 11.59 29.34 20.72
N LYS A 116 11.67 30.58 20.24
CA LYS A 116 11.96 30.93 18.85
C LYS A 116 13.29 30.34 18.33
N GLY A 117 14.34 30.32 19.16
CA GLY A 117 15.64 29.75 18.82
C GLY A 117 15.54 28.25 18.55
N ASP A 118 15.06 27.52 19.57
CA ASP A 118 14.90 26.04 19.50
C ASP A 118 13.97 25.59 18.37
N ARG A 119 12.91 26.39 18.12
CA ARG A 119 11.96 26.14 17.05
C ARG A 119 12.60 26.26 15.66
N ARG A 120 13.45 27.28 15.47
CA ARG A 120 14.18 27.48 14.20
C ARG A 120 15.18 26.37 13.94
N GLU A 121 15.93 25.97 14.95
CA GLU A 121 16.90 24.88 14.87
C GLU A 121 16.20 23.56 14.49
N ARG A 122 15.18 23.17 15.26
CA ARG A 122 14.41 21.94 14.99
C ARG A 122 13.74 21.92 13.61
N ALA A 123 13.26 23.08 13.14
CA ALA A 123 12.68 23.16 11.80
C ALA A 123 13.74 23.06 10.70
N ALA A 124 14.95 23.62 10.92
CA ALA A 124 16.08 23.47 10.01
C ALA A 124 16.54 22.01 9.92
N ASP A 125 16.63 21.30 11.06
CA ASP A 125 16.95 19.89 11.12
C ASP A 125 15.90 19.04 10.37
N ALA A 126 14.61 19.30 10.62
CA ALA A 126 13.53 18.60 9.91
C ALA A 126 13.55 18.84 8.41
N LEU A 127 13.89 20.05 7.95
CA LEU A 127 14.08 20.36 6.53
C LEU A 127 15.31 19.67 5.94
N ALA A 128 16.39 19.53 6.71
CA ALA A 128 17.58 18.81 6.28
C ALA A 128 17.29 17.31 6.09
N MET A 129 16.55 16.66 7.01
CA MET A 129 16.12 15.26 6.91
C MET A 129 15.35 14.98 5.62
N VAL A 130 14.51 15.91 5.17
CA VAL A 130 13.75 15.78 3.92
C VAL A 130 14.47 16.39 2.71
N ARG A 131 15.80 16.61 2.78
CA ARG A 131 16.64 17.15 1.70
C ARG A 131 16.19 18.53 1.16
N LEU A 132 15.67 19.37 2.05
CA LEU A 132 15.27 20.77 1.75
C LEU A 132 16.09 21.81 2.54
N ALA A 133 17.32 21.48 2.92
CA ALA A 133 18.24 22.46 3.50
C ALA A 133 18.37 23.67 2.56
N GLY A 134 18.28 24.89 3.11
CA GLY A 134 18.37 26.14 2.35
C GLY A 134 17.07 26.59 1.64
N PHE A 135 15.97 25.87 1.77
CA PHE A 135 14.67 26.24 1.19
C PHE A 135 13.78 27.06 2.13
N GLY A 136 14.24 27.34 3.35
CA GLY A 136 13.44 27.92 4.43
C GLY A 136 12.71 29.21 4.11
N ASP A 137 13.33 30.11 3.34
CA ASP A 137 12.77 31.42 2.98
C ASP A 137 11.78 31.39 1.81
N ARG A 138 11.69 30.28 1.07
CA ARG A 138 10.75 30.16 -0.05
C ARG A 138 9.32 30.04 0.45
N LYS A 139 8.36 30.39 -0.43
CA LYS A 139 6.93 30.15 -0.22
C LYS A 139 6.50 28.87 -0.95
N PRO A 140 5.40 28.21 -0.53
CA PRO A 140 4.88 27.00 -1.19
C PRO A 140 4.67 27.13 -2.70
N ALA A 141 4.25 28.30 -3.18
CA ALA A 141 4.07 28.58 -4.60
C ALA A 141 5.37 28.53 -5.45
N GLN A 142 6.54 28.60 -4.82
CA GLN A 142 7.86 28.54 -5.46
C GLN A 142 8.43 27.11 -5.48
N LEU A 143 7.66 26.10 -5.06
CA LEU A 143 8.09 24.72 -4.91
C LEU A 143 7.42 23.81 -5.94
N SER A 144 8.15 22.76 -6.37
CA SER A 144 7.57 21.64 -7.12
C SER A 144 6.60 20.82 -6.25
N GLY A 145 5.81 19.93 -6.85
CA GLY A 145 4.93 19.01 -6.13
C GLY A 145 5.64 18.19 -5.06
N GLY A 146 6.73 17.51 -5.44
CA GLY A 146 7.53 16.73 -4.50
C GLY A 146 8.20 17.58 -3.41
N GLN A 147 8.62 18.81 -3.71
CA GLN A 147 9.14 19.71 -2.69
C GLN A 147 8.05 20.14 -1.68
N ARG A 148 6.83 20.41 -2.14
CA ARG A 148 5.70 20.70 -1.24
C ARG A 148 5.39 19.53 -0.33
N GLN A 149 5.40 18.32 -0.86
CA GLN A 149 5.21 17.09 -0.09
C GLN A 149 6.28 16.94 1.01
N ARG A 150 7.56 17.12 0.68
CA ARG A 150 8.67 17.07 1.66
C ARG A 150 8.51 18.13 2.74
N VAL A 151 8.05 19.32 2.42
CA VAL A 151 7.73 20.35 3.44
C VAL A 151 6.61 19.89 4.37
N ALA A 152 5.54 19.27 3.84
CA ALA A 152 4.46 18.74 4.65
C ALA A 152 4.94 17.61 5.57
N LEU A 153 5.83 16.75 5.06
CA LEU A 153 6.48 15.69 5.84
C LEU A 153 7.35 16.28 6.97
N ALA A 154 8.21 17.26 6.67
CA ALA A 154 9.03 17.95 7.67
C ALA A 154 8.16 18.61 8.76
N ARG A 155 7.04 19.26 8.36
CA ARG A 155 6.05 19.85 9.27
C ARG A 155 5.41 18.81 10.20
N ALA A 156 5.19 17.61 9.71
CA ALA A 156 4.62 16.53 10.49
C ALA A 156 5.65 15.90 11.44
N ILE A 157 6.89 15.70 11.02
CA ILE A 157 7.95 15.04 11.80
C ILE A 157 8.50 15.96 12.90
N VAL A 158 8.57 17.29 12.68
CA VAL A 158 9.20 18.25 13.61
C VAL A 158 8.61 18.20 15.03
N ASN A 159 7.35 17.80 15.15
CA ASN A 159 6.66 17.66 16.44
C ASN A 159 7.02 16.35 17.17
N ARG A 160 7.79 15.46 16.56
CA ARG A 160 8.17 14.13 17.07
C ARG A 160 6.95 13.32 17.52
N PRO A 161 5.97 13.08 16.61
CA PRO A 161 4.84 12.21 16.93
C PRO A 161 5.33 10.79 17.14
N LYS A 162 4.52 9.90 17.75
CA LYS A 162 4.77 8.46 17.75
C LYS A 162 4.41 7.84 16.42
N VAL A 163 3.31 8.30 15.83
CA VAL A 163 2.77 7.78 14.57
C VAL A 163 2.59 8.92 13.56
N LEU A 164 2.96 8.66 12.32
CA LEU A 164 2.70 9.52 11.18
C LEU A 164 1.65 8.87 10.27
N LEU A 165 0.54 9.57 10.08
CA LEU A 165 -0.56 9.16 9.23
C LEU A 165 -0.45 9.85 7.86
N LEU A 166 -0.53 9.10 6.78
CA LEU A 166 -0.32 9.58 5.40
C LEU A 166 -1.53 9.20 4.54
N ASP A 167 -2.34 10.18 4.15
CA ASP A 167 -3.56 9.98 3.35
C ASP A 167 -3.27 10.26 1.87
N GLU A 168 -3.02 9.21 1.08
CA GLU A 168 -2.69 9.25 -0.35
C GLU A 168 -1.64 10.32 -0.74
N PRO A 169 -0.50 10.42 -0.06
CA PRO A 169 0.39 11.57 -0.21
C PRO A 169 1.12 11.62 -1.56
N LEU A 170 1.14 10.53 -2.34
CA LEU A 170 1.78 10.46 -3.66
C LEU A 170 0.81 10.58 -4.83
N GLY A 171 -0.50 10.59 -4.58
CA GLY A 171 -1.54 10.51 -5.61
C GLY A 171 -1.52 11.66 -6.64
N ALA A 172 -1.00 12.84 -6.28
CA ALA A 172 -0.92 14.02 -7.15
C ALA A 172 0.39 14.13 -7.96
N LEU A 173 1.30 13.15 -7.87
CA LEU A 173 2.60 13.16 -8.53
C LEU A 173 2.59 12.36 -9.84
N ASP A 174 3.42 12.78 -10.80
CA ASP A 174 3.72 11.98 -11.99
C ASP A 174 4.48 10.69 -11.63
N LEU A 175 4.48 9.70 -12.52
CA LEU A 175 5.02 8.37 -12.26
C LEU A 175 6.48 8.40 -11.79
N LYS A 176 7.35 9.16 -12.50
CA LYS A 176 8.78 9.20 -12.17
C LYS A 176 9.03 9.81 -10.80
N LEU A 177 8.40 10.94 -10.52
CA LEU A 177 8.53 11.61 -9.22
C LEU A 177 7.93 10.78 -8.11
N ARG A 178 6.84 10.05 -8.38
CA ARG A 178 6.21 9.12 -7.43
C ARG A 178 7.20 8.02 -7.02
N GLN A 179 7.86 7.35 -7.97
CA GLN A 179 8.85 6.31 -7.70
C GLN A 179 10.05 6.85 -6.90
N GLU A 180 10.56 8.02 -7.23
CA GLU A 180 11.61 8.68 -6.46
C GLU A 180 11.16 8.94 -5.01
N MET A 181 9.93 9.42 -4.83
CA MET A 181 9.37 9.74 -3.51
C MET A 181 9.05 8.50 -2.66
N GLN A 182 8.70 7.35 -3.26
CA GLN A 182 8.53 6.08 -2.56
C GLN A 182 9.84 5.68 -1.86
N ILE A 183 10.94 5.69 -2.60
CA ILE A 183 12.28 5.34 -2.06
C ILE A 183 12.65 6.30 -0.91
N GLU A 184 12.42 7.60 -1.11
CA GLU A 184 12.74 8.61 -0.09
C GLU A 184 11.87 8.48 1.17
N LEU A 185 10.56 8.26 1.03
CA LEU A 185 9.65 8.07 2.15
C LEU A 185 10.08 6.89 3.03
N LYS A 186 10.42 5.76 2.41
CA LYS A 186 10.92 4.59 3.15
C LYS A 186 12.27 4.86 3.82
N ALA A 187 13.17 5.60 3.16
CA ALA A 187 14.46 6.00 3.75
C ALA A 187 14.26 6.91 4.96
N ILE A 188 13.41 7.94 4.84
CA ILE A 188 13.08 8.86 5.94
C ILE A 188 12.45 8.11 7.11
N GLN A 189 11.48 7.20 6.85
CA GLN A 189 10.84 6.41 7.89
C GLN A 189 11.87 5.59 8.70
N ARG A 190 12.82 4.95 8.01
CA ARG A 190 13.90 4.20 8.66
C ARG A 190 14.84 5.10 9.48
N GLU A 191 15.17 6.28 8.97
CA GLU A 191 16.05 7.23 9.65
C GLU A 191 15.40 7.81 10.91
N VAL A 192 14.10 8.17 10.85
CA VAL A 192 13.40 8.76 12.00
C VAL A 192 12.89 7.71 12.99
N GLY A 193 12.75 6.45 12.58
CA GLY A 193 12.29 5.33 13.42
C GLY A 193 10.84 5.46 13.90
N LEU A 194 10.00 6.24 13.20
CA LEU A 194 8.58 6.43 13.53
C LEU A 194 7.72 5.35 12.87
N THR A 195 6.58 5.07 13.46
CA THR A 195 5.53 4.26 12.85
C THR A 195 4.80 5.09 11.79
N PHE A 196 4.74 4.56 10.56
CA PHE A 196 4.02 5.16 9.45
C PHE A 196 2.77 4.35 9.12
N VAL A 197 1.62 5.03 9.03
CA VAL A 197 0.39 4.44 8.47
C VAL A 197 0.10 5.15 7.15
N TYR A 198 0.13 4.40 6.08
CA TYR A 198 0.04 4.88 4.72
C TYR A 198 -1.25 4.39 4.07
N VAL A 199 -2.07 5.29 3.56
CA VAL A 199 -3.27 4.95 2.79
C VAL A 199 -2.99 5.14 1.31
N THR A 200 -3.30 4.13 0.52
CA THR A 200 -3.22 4.19 -0.94
C THR A 200 -4.24 3.27 -1.61
N HIS A 201 -4.50 3.52 -2.87
CA HIS A 201 -5.18 2.60 -3.78
C HIS A 201 -4.20 2.03 -4.84
N ASP A 202 -2.94 2.47 -4.82
CA ASP A 202 -1.89 2.01 -5.73
C ASP A 202 -1.19 0.77 -5.14
N GLN A 203 -1.24 -0.32 -5.89
CA GLN A 203 -0.68 -1.61 -5.49
C GLN A 203 0.85 -1.59 -5.47
N GLU A 204 1.48 -0.89 -6.43
CA GLU A 204 2.94 -0.78 -6.52
C GLU A 204 3.49 -0.05 -5.29
N GLU A 205 2.83 1.02 -4.84
CA GLU A 205 3.18 1.73 -3.61
C GLU A 205 3.13 0.80 -2.39
N ALA A 206 2.01 0.05 -2.24
CA ALA A 206 1.81 -0.85 -1.12
C ALA A 206 2.85 -1.99 -1.10
N LEU A 207 3.11 -2.61 -2.25
CA LEU A 207 4.06 -3.72 -2.35
C LEU A 207 5.52 -3.29 -2.16
N THR A 208 5.87 -2.05 -2.55
CA THR A 208 7.26 -1.57 -2.54
C THR A 208 7.69 -1.00 -1.19
N MET A 209 6.79 -0.31 -0.48
CA MET A 209 7.16 0.44 0.71
C MET A 209 6.84 -0.26 2.04
N SER A 210 5.84 -1.15 2.05
CA SER A 210 5.29 -1.68 3.30
C SER A 210 6.19 -2.73 3.94
N ASP A 211 6.20 -2.77 5.26
CA ASP A 211 6.65 -3.92 6.03
C ASP A 211 5.50 -4.93 6.16
N ARG A 212 4.28 -4.44 6.41
CA ARG A 212 3.02 -5.17 6.29
C ARG A 212 1.96 -4.27 5.64
N LEU A 213 0.99 -4.91 5.01
CA LEU A 213 -0.17 -4.22 4.45
C LEU A 213 -1.47 -4.92 4.84
N ALA A 214 -2.54 -4.13 4.95
CA ALA A 214 -3.91 -4.60 5.08
C ALA A 214 -4.69 -4.29 3.81
N VAL A 215 -5.32 -5.31 3.22
CA VAL A 215 -6.21 -5.14 2.08
C VAL A 215 -7.63 -4.90 2.59
N PHE A 216 -8.15 -3.71 2.31
CA PHE A 216 -9.50 -3.29 2.68
C PHE A 216 -10.48 -3.53 1.54
N ASN A 217 -11.65 -4.09 1.90
CA ASN A 217 -12.78 -4.24 1.00
C ASN A 217 -14.08 -4.07 1.77
N GLN A 218 -15.03 -3.28 1.24
CA GLN A 218 -16.37 -3.09 1.82
C GLN A 218 -16.39 -2.83 3.33
N GLY A 219 -15.46 -2.00 3.82
CA GLY A 219 -15.37 -1.64 5.24
C GLY A 219 -14.69 -2.66 6.15
N LYS A 220 -14.15 -3.75 5.61
CA LYS A 220 -13.48 -4.82 6.34
C LYS A 220 -12.03 -4.99 5.87
N ILE A 221 -11.24 -5.66 6.68
CA ILE A 221 -9.92 -6.13 6.30
C ILE A 221 -10.06 -7.58 5.80
N GLU A 222 -9.66 -7.82 4.56
CA GLU A 222 -9.68 -9.15 3.92
C GLU A 222 -8.44 -9.97 4.28
N GLN A 223 -7.28 -9.32 4.31
CA GLN A 223 -6.00 -9.96 4.65
C GLN A 223 -5.02 -8.93 5.18
N ILE A 224 -4.18 -9.36 6.15
CA ILE A 224 -3.02 -8.59 6.63
C ILE A 224 -1.79 -9.49 6.52
N GLY A 225 -0.69 -8.96 5.99
CA GLY A 225 0.57 -9.69 5.93
C GLY A 225 1.68 -8.87 5.29
N PRO A 226 2.89 -9.44 5.23
CA PRO A 226 3.98 -8.91 4.41
C PRO A 226 3.57 -8.83 2.93
N PRO A 227 4.09 -7.86 2.15
CA PRO A 227 3.73 -7.71 0.74
C PRO A 227 3.83 -8.98 -0.10
N ALA A 228 4.92 -9.72 0.07
CA ALA A 228 5.14 -10.97 -0.66
C ALA A 228 4.08 -12.03 -0.34
N GLU A 229 3.69 -12.17 0.94
CA GLU A 229 2.66 -13.12 1.35
C GLU A 229 1.29 -12.77 0.77
N VAL A 230 0.89 -11.49 0.85
CA VAL A 230 -0.40 -11.03 0.29
C VAL A 230 -0.44 -11.18 -1.23
N TYR A 231 0.69 -10.98 -1.90
CA TYR A 231 0.80 -11.15 -3.34
C TYR A 231 0.81 -12.62 -3.78
N GLU A 232 1.65 -13.46 -3.16
CA GLU A 232 1.85 -14.85 -3.58
C GLU A 232 0.77 -15.81 -3.05
N HIS A 233 0.23 -15.51 -1.85
CA HIS A 233 -0.76 -16.35 -1.16
C HIS A 233 -2.03 -15.57 -0.82
N PRO A 234 -2.78 -15.07 -1.83
CA PRO A 234 -4.03 -14.35 -1.61
C PRO A 234 -5.08 -15.29 -0.99
N GLN A 235 -5.74 -14.83 0.06
CA GLN A 235 -6.76 -15.62 0.78
C GLN A 235 -8.13 -15.64 0.09
N SER A 236 -8.38 -14.70 -0.85
CA SER A 236 -9.63 -14.62 -1.59
C SER A 236 -9.40 -14.26 -3.06
N GLU A 237 -10.40 -14.55 -3.91
CA GLU A 237 -10.38 -14.14 -5.32
C GLU A 237 -10.29 -12.61 -5.47
N PHE A 238 -10.95 -11.87 -4.57
CA PHE A 238 -10.86 -10.43 -4.54
C PHE A 238 -9.40 -9.98 -4.40
N ILE A 239 -8.66 -10.52 -3.43
CA ILE A 239 -7.25 -10.16 -3.21
C ILE A 239 -6.40 -10.57 -4.41
N ALA A 240 -6.60 -11.78 -4.93
CA ALA A 240 -5.89 -12.28 -6.10
C ALA A 240 -6.02 -11.38 -7.33
N GLY A 241 -7.22 -10.84 -7.56
CA GLY A 241 -7.50 -9.92 -8.67
C GLY A 241 -7.20 -8.45 -8.36
N PHE A 242 -7.27 -8.04 -7.10
CA PHE A 242 -7.02 -6.66 -6.69
C PHE A 242 -5.52 -6.39 -6.47
N VAL A 243 -4.76 -7.33 -5.89
CA VAL A 243 -3.30 -7.17 -5.68
C VAL A 243 -2.55 -7.84 -6.83
N GLY A 244 -2.43 -7.13 -7.95
CA GLY A 244 -1.88 -7.67 -9.20
C GLY A 244 -2.93 -8.36 -10.06
N VAL A 245 -2.45 -9.09 -11.07
CA VAL A 245 -3.27 -9.93 -11.94
C VAL A 245 -3.07 -11.38 -11.54
N SER A 246 -4.15 -12.16 -11.50
CA SER A 246 -4.08 -13.60 -11.27
C SER A 246 -4.97 -14.35 -12.27
N ASN A 247 -4.50 -15.50 -12.70
CA ASN A 247 -5.32 -16.46 -13.40
C ASN A 247 -6.09 -17.30 -12.40
N VAL A 248 -7.41 -17.30 -12.49
CA VAL A 248 -8.27 -18.20 -11.70
C VAL A 248 -8.51 -19.45 -12.51
N ILE A 249 -8.15 -20.60 -11.97
CA ILE A 249 -8.26 -21.91 -12.63
C ILE A 249 -9.17 -22.79 -11.78
N GLU A 250 -10.16 -23.37 -12.44
CA GLU A 250 -11.03 -24.38 -11.84
C GLU A 250 -10.85 -25.70 -12.56
N ARG A 251 -10.31 -26.71 -11.87
CA ARG A 251 -10.04 -28.04 -12.43
C ARG A 251 -10.30 -29.10 -11.37
N ASP A 252 -11.01 -30.12 -11.79
CA ASP A 252 -11.27 -31.32 -10.97
C ASP A 252 -11.86 -31.00 -9.58
N GLY A 253 -12.76 -29.98 -9.52
CA GLY A 253 -13.39 -29.52 -8.28
C GLY A 253 -12.48 -28.71 -7.35
N ARG A 254 -11.28 -28.35 -7.80
CA ARG A 254 -10.35 -27.44 -7.08
C ARG A 254 -10.33 -26.09 -7.78
N ARG A 255 -10.37 -25.02 -6.97
CA ARG A 255 -10.24 -23.64 -7.43
C ARG A 255 -8.98 -23.02 -6.84
N TYR A 256 -8.12 -22.52 -7.70
CA TYR A 256 -6.83 -21.94 -7.31
C TYR A 256 -6.43 -20.82 -8.28
N THR A 257 -5.48 -20.02 -7.84
CA THR A 257 -4.89 -18.97 -8.69
C THR A 257 -3.44 -19.25 -9.00
N VAL A 258 -3.00 -18.81 -10.19
CA VAL A 258 -1.59 -18.79 -10.58
C VAL A 258 -1.27 -17.41 -11.16
N ARG A 259 -0.17 -16.82 -10.74
CA ARG A 259 0.28 -15.53 -11.26
C ARG A 259 0.75 -15.65 -12.71
N PRO A 260 0.46 -14.67 -13.58
CA PRO A 260 0.84 -14.72 -14.99
C PRO A 260 2.34 -14.88 -15.25
N GLU A 261 3.18 -14.34 -14.39
CA GLU A 261 4.65 -14.44 -14.45
C GLU A 261 5.20 -15.79 -13.96
N LYS A 262 4.34 -16.66 -13.42
CA LYS A 262 4.68 -18.02 -13.00
C LYS A 262 4.30 -19.06 -14.07
N LEU A 263 3.67 -18.62 -15.15
CA LEU A 263 3.27 -19.46 -16.26
C LEU A 263 4.30 -19.36 -17.38
N ASP A 264 4.68 -20.50 -17.95
CA ASP A 264 5.55 -20.57 -19.11
C ASP A 264 4.77 -21.04 -20.36
N LEU A 265 5.17 -20.52 -21.53
CA LEU A 265 4.68 -20.98 -22.81
C LEU A 265 5.71 -21.92 -23.45
N LEU A 266 5.32 -23.18 -23.67
CA LEU A 266 6.14 -24.13 -24.41
C LEU A 266 5.69 -24.18 -25.85
N GLY A 267 6.65 -24.04 -26.78
CA GLY A 267 6.47 -24.27 -28.19
C GLY A 267 6.50 -25.77 -28.57
N ASP A 268 6.38 -26.04 -29.87
CA ASP A 268 6.49 -27.38 -30.38
C ASP A 268 7.88 -27.99 -30.13
N GLY A 269 7.91 -29.21 -29.58
CA GLY A 269 9.13 -29.97 -29.32
C GLY A 269 9.84 -29.67 -28.00
N GLN A 270 9.37 -28.69 -27.20
CA GLN A 270 9.89 -28.47 -25.84
C GLN A 270 9.16 -29.41 -24.86
N GLU A 271 9.87 -30.05 -23.94
CA GLU A 271 9.28 -30.92 -22.93
C GLU A 271 9.12 -30.17 -21.60
N PRO A 272 7.97 -30.28 -20.90
CA PRO A 272 7.78 -29.68 -19.59
C PRO A 272 8.62 -30.36 -18.54
N GLU A 273 8.97 -29.66 -17.49
CA GLU A 273 9.62 -30.27 -16.31
C GLU A 273 8.69 -31.32 -15.68
N SER A 274 9.31 -32.40 -15.16
CA SER A 274 8.54 -33.48 -14.52
C SER A 274 7.73 -32.98 -13.32
N GLY A 275 6.43 -33.29 -13.31
CA GLY A 275 5.51 -32.88 -12.26
C GLY A 275 4.80 -31.55 -12.51
N SER A 276 5.08 -30.87 -13.63
CA SER A 276 4.37 -29.65 -13.99
C SER A 276 2.95 -29.93 -14.49
N HIS A 277 2.04 -29.02 -14.22
CA HIS A 277 0.76 -28.96 -14.91
C HIS A 277 0.94 -28.44 -16.32
N VAL A 278 0.22 -29.03 -17.27
CA VAL A 278 0.30 -28.67 -18.70
C VAL A 278 -1.10 -28.55 -19.25
N GLU A 279 -1.43 -27.38 -19.79
CA GLU A 279 -2.68 -27.19 -20.53
C GLU A 279 -2.41 -26.71 -21.96
N ALA A 280 -3.05 -27.34 -22.92
CA ALA A 280 -2.97 -26.96 -24.34
C ALA A 280 -3.98 -25.84 -24.63
N GLY A 281 -3.61 -24.94 -25.52
CA GLY A 281 -4.46 -23.82 -25.90
C GLY A 281 -3.96 -23.11 -27.16
N VAL A 282 -4.65 -22.03 -27.50
CA VAL A 282 -4.32 -21.14 -28.61
C VAL A 282 -4.12 -19.73 -28.12
N VAL A 283 -3.05 -19.08 -28.55
CA VAL A 283 -2.79 -17.65 -28.26
C VAL A 283 -3.86 -16.83 -29.00
N ARG A 284 -4.77 -16.24 -28.21
CA ARG A 284 -5.86 -15.40 -28.74
C ARG A 284 -5.37 -14.00 -29.04
N ASP A 285 -4.54 -13.46 -28.18
CA ASP A 285 -4.04 -12.08 -28.30
C ASP A 285 -2.65 -11.94 -27.69
N VAL A 286 -1.90 -10.96 -28.21
CA VAL A 286 -0.53 -10.66 -27.76
C VAL A 286 -0.39 -9.17 -27.59
N GLN A 287 0.08 -8.73 -26.41
CA GLN A 287 0.33 -7.35 -26.09
C GLN A 287 1.81 -7.14 -25.76
N TYR A 288 2.53 -6.48 -26.62
CA TYR A 288 3.91 -6.09 -26.39
C TYR A 288 3.96 -4.81 -25.55
N VAL A 289 4.54 -4.88 -24.34
CA VAL A 289 4.61 -3.77 -23.37
C VAL A 289 6.07 -3.41 -23.08
N GLY A 290 6.91 -3.39 -24.08
CA GLY A 290 8.34 -3.09 -23.94
C GLY A 290 9.12 -4.24 -23.29
N PRO A 291 9.46 -4.18 -21.96
CA PRO A 291 10.27 -5.23 -21.33
C PRO A 291 9.56 -6.57 -21.15
N ILE A 292 8.24 -6.60 -21.29
CA ILE A 292 7.41 -7.79 -21.14
C ILE A 292 6.40 -7.93 -22.28
N THR A 293 5.99 -9.16 -22.54
CA THR A 293 4.85 -9.49 -23.40
C THR A 293 3.77 -10.19 -22.60
N ARG A 294 2.51 -9.80 -22.83
CA ARG A 294 1.33 -10.46 -22.29
C ARG A 294 0.70 -11.31 -23.37
N TYR A 295 0.60 -12.62 -23.13
CA TYR A 295 -0.12 -13.55 -23.98
C TYR A 295 -1.45 -13.89 -23.33
N HIS A 296 -2.54 -13.76 -24.09
CA HIS A 296 -3.85 -14.25 -23.70
C HIS A 296 -4.10 -15.57 -24.42
N VAL A 297 -4.20 -16.65 -23.66
CA VAL A 297 -4.33 -18.01 -24.17
C VAL A 297 -5.71 -18.56 -23.85
N THR A 298 -6.46 -18.96 -24.88
CA THR A 298 -7.71 -19.69 -24.70
C THR A 298 -7.39 -21.18 -24.63
N LEU A 299 -7.78 -21.83 -23.53
CA LEU A 299 -7.47 -23.23 -23.28
C LEU A 299 -8.44 -24.18 -23.96
N ASP A 300 -7.95 -25.33 -24.41
CA ASP A 300 -8.77 -26.38 -25.04
C ASP A 300 -9.81 -26.96 -24.04
N ARG A 301 -9.49 -27.02 -22.75
CA ARG A 301 -10.41 -27.48 -21.68
C ARG A 301 -11.36 -26.38 -21.18
N GLY A 302 -11.34 -25.21 -21.82
CA GLY A 302 -12.12 -24.05 -21.45
C GLY A 302 -11.41 -23.15 -20.43
N GLY A 303 -11.73 -21.86 -20.50
CA GLY A 303 -11.10 -20.79 -19.74
C GLY A 303 -10.03 -20.05 -20.53
N GLU A 304 -9.56 -18.95 -19.97
CA GLU A 304 -8.51 -18.11 -20.53
C GLU A 304 -7.41 -17.91 -19.49
N LEU A 305 -6.15 -17.96 -19.92
CA LEU A 305 -5.01 -17.63 -19.09
C LEU A 305 -4.23 -16.45 -19.67
N GLN A 306 -3.73 -15.61 -18.81
CA GLN A 306 -2.73 -14.59 -19.14
C GLN A 306 -1.35 -15.11 -18.76
N VAL A 307 -0.41 -15.07 -19.65
CA VAL A 307 1.00 -15.42 -19.42
C VAL A 307 1.86 -14.19 -19.61
N LEU A 308 2.80 -13.94 -18.72
CA LEU A 308 3.77 -12.86 -18.80
C LEU A 308 5.14 -13.43 -19.14
N ALA A 309 5.70 -13.04 -20.28
CA ALA A 309 7.06 -13.39 -20.66
C ALA A 309 7.95 -12.14 -20.71
N GLN A 310 9.21 -12.28 -20.29
CA GLN A 310 10.21 -11.23 -20.42
C GLN A 310 10.77 -11.20 -21.84
N ASN A 311 10.89 -10.00 -22.42
CA ASN A 311 11.45 -9.80 -23.75
C ASN A 311 12.97 -9.64 -23.67
N LEU A 312 13.70 -10.75 -23.50
CA LEU A 312 15.15 -10.73 -23.35
C LEU A 312 15.89 -10.78 -24.70
N GLU A 313 15.39 -11.54 -25.68
CA GLU A 313 16.07 -11.82 -26.93
C GLU A 313 15.19 -11.60 -28.17
N GLU A 314 13.85 -11.70 -28.03
CA GLU A 314 12.91 -11.64 -29.14
C GLU A 314 12.55 -10.21 -29.54
N GLY A 315 12.54 -9.95 -30.84
CA GLY A 315 12.06 -8.69 -31.40
C GLY A 315 10.52 -8.58 -31.36
N SER A 316 9.99 -7.36 -31.32
CA SER A 316 8.54 -7.12 -31.24
C SER A 316 7.74 -7.78 -32.37
N SER A 317 8.32 -7.94 -33.58
CA SER A 317 7.67 -8.60 -34.71
C SER A 317 7.45 -10.08 -34.49
N GLU A 318 8.45 -10.80 -33.97
CA GLU A 318 8.38 -12.25 -33.73
C GLU A 318 7.36 -12.57 -32.62
N VAL A 319 7.33 -11.73 -31.59
CA VAL A 319 6.40 -11.85 -30.47
C VAL A 319 4.94 -11.69 -30.94
N LEU A 320 4.65 -10.71 -31.79
CA LEU A 320 3.30 -10.47 -32.32
C LEU A 320 2.81 -11.55 -33.28
N GLU A 321 3.72 -12.26 -33.95
CA GLU A 321 3.39 -13.42 -34.80
C GLU A 321 2.92 -14.66 -34.02
N ALA A 322 3.04 -14.66 -32.70
CA ALA A 322 2.55 -15.75 -31.86
C ALA A 322 1.02 -15.85 -31.83
N LYS A 323 0.29 -14.81 -32.25
CA LYS A 323 -1.18 -14.83 -32.31
C LYS A 323 -1.69 -15.94 -33.24
N GLY A 324 -2.60 -16.77 -32.73
CA GLY A 324 -3.15 -17.92 -33.40
C GLY A 324 -2.31 -19.20 -33.31
N ARG A 325 -1.12 -19.15 -32.74
CA ARG A 325 -0.28 -20.35 -32.55
C ARG A 325 -0.85 -21.23 -31.44
N ARG A 326 -0.73 -22.54 -31.64
CA ARG A 326 -0.96 -23.51 -30.56
C ARG A 326 0.23 -23.51 -29.61
N VAL A 327 -0.07 -23.53 -28.32
CA VAL A 327 0.93 -23.50 -27.25
C VAL A 327 0.52 -24.46 -26.14
N ARG A 328 1.48 -24.80 -25.30
CA ARG A 328 1.22 -25.48 -24.04
C ARG A 328 1.59 -24.46 -22.91
N VAL A 329 0.64 -24.14 -22.04
CA VAL A 329 0.86 -23.35 -20.84
C VAL A 329 1.27 -24.30 -19.74
N VAL A 330 2.34 -23.97 -19.03
CA VAL A 330 2.95 -24.83 -18.03
C VAL A 330 3.17 -24.08 -16.74
N TRP A 331 2.94 -24.72 -15.60
CA TRP A 331 3.26 -24.22 -14.26
C TRP A 331 3.48 -25.36 -13.28
N ARG A 332 4.11 -25.07 -12.14
CA ARG A 332 4.35 -26.05 -11.08
C ARG A 332 3.26 -25.99 -10.00
N PRO A 333 2.90 -27.12 -9.36
CA PRO A 333 1.91 -27.14 -8.27
C PRO A 333 2.23 -26.17 -7.10
N GLU A 334 3.52 -25.91 -6.83
CA GLU A 334 3.93 -24.99 -5.75
C GLU A 334 3.62 -23.52 -6.09
N GLN A 335 3.29 -23.23 -7.35
CA GLN A 335 2.92 -21.89 -7.83
C GLN A 335 1.41 -21.62 -7.72
N GLU A 336 0.64 -22.64 -7.34
CA GLU A 336 -0.80 -22.56 -7.12
C GLU A 336 -1.08 -21.98 -5.73
N SER A 337 -2.00 -21.03 -5.66
CA SER A 337 -2.57 -20.56 -4.40
C SER A 337 -4.04 -20.95 -4.35
N VAL A 338 -4.39 -21.83 -3.41
CA VAL A 338 -5.80 -22.26 -3.22
C VAL A 338 -6.56 -21.08 -2.60
N ILE A 339 -7.63 -20.68 -3.25
CA ILE A 339 -8.52 -19.64 -2.76
C ILE A 339 -9.75 -20.26 -2.09
N SER A 340 -10.09 -19.79 -0.89
CA SER A 340 -11.38 -20.07 -0.30
C SER A 340 -12.48 -19.38 -1.12
N GLU A 341 -13.61 -20.03 -1.30
CA GLU A 341 -14.82 -19.35 -1.77
C GLU A 341 -15.10 -18.23 -0.78
N SER A 342 -15.05 -16.96 -1.27
CA SER A 342 -15.66 -15.89 -0.50
C SER A 342 -17.12 -16.27 -0.32
N GLU A 343 -17.62 -16.33 0.91
CA GLU A 343 -19.06 -16.39 1.17
C GLU A 343 -19.67 -15.16 0.46
N GLY A 344 -20.02 -15.37 -0.80
CA GLY A 344 -20.68 -14.37 -1.63
C GLY A 344 -22.00 -14.07 -0.96
N GLY A 345 -22.14 -12.83 -0.50
CA GLY A 345 -23.42 -12.30 -0.09
C GLY A 345 -24.41 -12.53 -1.22
N THR A 346 -25.33 -13.44 -0.99
CA THR A 346 -26.58 -13.55 -1.74
C THR A 346 -27.39 -12.32 -1.44
N GLU A 347 -27.72 -11.60 -2.56
CA GLU A 347 -28.76 -10.57 -2.75
C GLU A 347 -28.62 -9.22 -2.03
#